data_7d67d22566cbeb4cb970b9180f9373f3
#
_entry.id   7d67d22566cbeb4cb970b9180f9373f3
#
_cell.length_a   1.000
_cell.length_b   1.000
_cell.length_c   1.000
_cell.angle_alpha   90.00
_cell.angle_beta   90.00
_cell.angle_gamma   90.00
#
_symmetry.space_group_name_H-M   'P 1'
#
loop_
_entity.id
_entity.type
_entity.pdbx_description
1 polymer ?
#
loop_
_entity_poly.entity_id
_entity_poly.type
_entity_poly.pdbx_seq_one_letter_code
_entity_poly.pdbx_strand_id
1 'polypeptide(L)'
;PRGGGGPGGQRPRRGLLGTAGTPDSDRRYLVVDSPHELANWRPLVNWVLYIPHAIILYALQILARVVFLVYWLMLVFTGKLHPGLYGVMAMYERYNARAGGFLIGYSETYPPFAFSTDTADDNAYPAVRLTLPAVPPSVPRSAALNVLKAIPHYVVLMVYFVGAAVVALIAWFAVLFTGAWPQGMRAFLVRVSNYQYRVWTYVTMVENDYPKFGPPSA
;
A
#
# COMPACT_ATOMS: atom_id res chain seq x y z
N PRO A 1 6.90 50.52 27.08
CA PRO A 1 7.90 49.54 26.93
C PRO A 1 7.53 48.26 27.68
N ARG A 2 7.04 47.27 27.06
CA ARG A 2 7.01 45.89 27.57
C ARG A 2 6.75 44.96 26.42
N GLY A 3 7.80 44.28 25.99
CA GLY A 3 7.70 43.15 25.09
C GLY A 3 7.08 41.96 25.80
N GLY A 4 6.11 41.34 25.16
CA GLY A 4 5.54 40.04 25.52
C GLY A 4 5.76 39.09 24.38
N GLY A 5 6.80 38.22 24.49
CA GLY A 5 7.04 37.12 23.61
C GLY A 5 5.96 36.03 23.87
N GLY A 6 5.06 35.81 22.92
CA GLY A 6 4.17 34.70 22.94
C GLY A 6 4.87 33.38 22.53
N PRO A 7 4.51 32.23 23.14
CA PRO A 7 5.14 30.95 22.83
C PRO A 7 4.80 30.52 21.40
N GLY A 8 5.84 30.19 20.64
CA GLY A 8 5.73 29.68 19.28
C GLY A 8 4.87 28.43 19.21
N GLY A 9 3.69 28.57 18.67
CA GLY A 9 2.81 27.47 18.35
C GLY A 9 3.48 26.58 17.29
N GLN A 10 3.95 25.41 17.69
CA GLN A 10 4.31 24.34 16.77
C GLN A 10 3.04 23.97 15.99
N ARG A 11 2.98 24.40 14.73
CA ARG A 11 1.95 23.91 13.81
C ARG A 11 2.15 22.40 13.69
N PRO A 12 1.11 21.59 13.93
CA PRO A 12 1.21 20.16 13.66
C PRO A 12 1.58 19.99 12.18
N ARG A 13 2.64 19.24 11.91
CA ARG A 13 2.98 18.81 10.55
C ARG A 13 1.78 18.01 10.06
N ARG A 14 0.93 18.62 9.25
CA ARG A 14 -0.10 17.90 8.47
C ARG A 14 0.67 16.89 7.63
N GLY A 15 0.50 15.60 8.00
CA GLY A 15 1.06 14.51 7.24
C GLY A 15 0.64 14.64 5.77
N LEU A 16 1.60 14.47 4.88
CA LEU A 16 1.43 14.43 3.42
C LEU A 16 0.67 13.15 3.01
N LEU A 17 -0.54 13.01 3.51
CA LEU A 17 -1.53 12.09 2.96
C LEU A 17 -2.06 12.77 1.70
N GLY A 18 -1.93 12.12 0.56
CA GLY A 18 -2.15 12.66 -0.78
C GLY A 18 -3.33 13.59 -0.92
N THR A 19 -3.08 14.89 -0.83
CA THR A 19 -4.04 15.92 -1.21
C THR A 19 -4.10 16.00 -2.74
N ALA A 20 -5.29 16.19 -3.28
CA ALA A 20 -5.46 16.49 -4.70
C ALA A 20 -4.54 17.67 -5.08
N GLY A 21 -3.47 17.39 -5.86
CA GLY A 21 -2.46 18.40 -6.22
C GLY A 21 -1.01 17.95 -6.02
N THR A 22 -0.74 16.85 -5.31
CA THR A 22 0.62 16.30 -5.26
C THR A 22 0.95 15.63 -6.60
N PRO A 23 2.11 15.92 -7.23
CA PRO A 23 2.51 15.21 -8.44
C PRO A 23 2.49 13.71 -8.20
N ASP A 24 1.98 12.92 -9.15
CA ASP A 24 1.85 11.46 -9.06
C ASP A 24 3.15 10.75 -8.63
N SER A 25 4.31 11.34 -8.98
CA SER A 25 5.63 10.82 -8.58
C SER A 25 5.88 10.77 -7.07
N ASP A 26 5.21 11.63 -6.30
CA ASP A 26 5.49 11.83 -4.86
C ASP A 26 4.34 11.36 -3.97
N ARG A 27 3.29 10.81 -4.56
CA ARG A 27 2.15 10.29 -3.81
C ARG A 27 2.53 9.01 -3.07
N ARG A 28 2.31 9.00 -1.76
CA ARG A 28 2.54 7.85 -0.90
C ARG A 28 1.20 7.20 -0.55
N TYR A 29 0.99 6.00 -1.04
CA TYR A 29 -0.19 5.18 -0.75
C TYR A 29 0.00 4.39 0.54
N LEU A 30 1.18 3.76 0.68
CA LEU A 30 1.57 2.95 1.83
C LEU A 30 2.50 3.75 2.74
N VAL A 31 2.14 3.84 4.01
CA VAL A 31 2.96 4.41 5.07
C VAL A 31 3.18 3.36 6.14
N VAL A 32 4.43 3.14 6.51
CA VAL A 32 4.82 2.27 7.62
C VAL A 32 5.36 3.16 8.74
N ASP A 33 4.61 3.17 9.84
CA ASP A 33 4.89 4.01 11.02
C ASP A 33 4.98 3.11 12.26
N SER A 34 6.15 2.52 12.45
CA SER A 34 6.42 1.60 13.54
C SER A 34 7.89 1.65 13.92
N PRO A 35 8.27 1.31 15.16
CA PRO A 35 9.65 1.21 15.59
C PRO A 35 10.49 0.34 14.66
N HIS A 36 11.79 0.60 14.59
CA HIS A 36 12.72 -0.28 13.88
C HIS A 36 13.20 -1.43 14.75
N GLU A 37 13.04 -1.29 16.05
CA GLU A 37 13.41 -2.30 17.04
C GLU A 37 12.30 -3.35 17.17
N LEU A 38 12.68 -4.61 17.19
CA LEU A 38 11.80 -5.77 17.28
C LEU A 38 12.47 -6.85 18.13
N ALA A 39 11.68 -7.66 18.81
CA ALA A 39 12.21 -8.83 19.50
C ALA A 39 12.80 -9.83 18.49
N ASN A 40 14.03 -10.29 18.73
CA ASN A 40 14.82 -11.11 17.81
C ASN A 40 14.11 -12.41 17.37
N TRP A 41 13.23 -12.97 18.20
CA TRP A 41 12.48 -14.19 17.90
C TRP A 41 11.30 -13.97 16.96
N ARG A 42 10.87 -12.72 16.75
CA ARG A 42 9.71 -12.37 15.89
C ARG A 42 9.80 -12.93 14.48
N PRO A 43 10.94 -12.84 13.76
CA PRO A 43 11.06 -13.43 12.44
C PRO A 43 10.72 -14.92 12.38
N LEU A 44 10.93 -15.66 13.46
CA LEU A 44 10.64 -17.10 13.55
C LEU A 44 9.15 -17.40 13.79
N VAL A 45 8.40 -16.48 14.37
CA VAL A 45 7.01 -16.72 14.80
C VAL A 45 6.00 -16.02 13.91
N ASN A 46 6.33 -14.87 13.33
CA ASN A 46 5.39 -14.11 12.53
C ASN A 46 4.84 -14.90 11.35
N TRP A 47 5.62 -15.77 10.69
CA TRP A 47 5.13 -16.59 9.59
C TRP A 47 4.09 -17.63 10.03
N VAL A 48 4.23 -18.19 11.27
CA VAL A 48 3.23 -19.10 11.84
C VAL A 48 1.94 -18.34 12.17
N LEU A 49 2.08 -17.17 12.80
CA LEU A 49 0.95 -16.30 13.13
C LEU A 49 0.28 -15.70 11.89
N TYR A 50 0.98 -15.65 10.76
CA TYR A 50 0.43 -15.20 9.48
C TYR A 50 -0.49 -16.24 8.81
N ILE A 51 -0.41 -17.54 9.16
CA ILE A 51 -1.18 -18.61 8.52
C ILE A 51 -2.69 -18.30 8.42
N PRO A 52 -3.39 -17.89 9.51
CA PRO A 52 -4.82 -17.56 9.41
C PRO A 52 -5.08 -16.39 8.46
N HIS A 53 -4.19 -15.39 8.42
CA HIS A 53 -4.31 -14.30 7.45
C HIS A 53 -4.10 -14.79 6.01
N ALA A 54 -3.17 -15.71 5.77
CA ALA A 54 -2.92 -16.28 4.45
C ALA A 54 -4.16 -16.99 3.89
N ILE A 55 -4.88 -17.75 4.72
CA ILE A 55 -6.12 -18.43 4.33
C ILE A 55 -7.19 -17.41 3.93
N ILE A 56 -7.40 -16.39 4.73
CA ILE A 56 -8.36 -15.31 4.46
C ILE A 56 -7.95 -14.53 3.20
N LEU A 57 -6.67 -14.18 3.09
CA LEU A 57 -6.14 -13.46 1.92
C LEU A 57 -6.32 -14.26 0.63
N TYR A 58 -6.15 -15.57 0.66
CA TYR A 58 -6.39 -16.40 -0.50
C TYR A 58 -7.86 -16.33 -0.98
N ALA A 59 -8.82 -16.42 -0.05
CA ALA A 59 -10.24 -16.29 -0.38
C ALA A 59 -10.57 -14.87 -0.88
N LEU A 60 -10.07 -13.82 -0.20
CA LEU A 60 -10.28 -12.44 -0.60
C LEU A 60 -9.61 -12.10 -1.94
N GLN A 61 -8.48 -12.72 -2.27
CA GLN A 61 -7.82 -12.54 -3.56
C GLN A 61 -8.67 -13.07 -4.71
N ILE A 62 -9.30 -14.24 -4.52
CA ILE A 62 -10.24 -14.80 -5.52
C ILE A 62 -11.42 -13.84 -5.69
N LEU A 63 -12.02 -13.40 -4.59
CA LEU A 63 -13.11 -12.42 -4.62
C LEU A 63 -12.70 -11.13 -5.33
N ALA A 64 -11.55 -10.55 -4.98
CA ALA A 64 -11.04 -9.31 -5.58
C ALA A 64 -10.82 -9.45 -7.10
N ARG A 65 -10.35 -10.61 -7.58
CA ARG A 65 -10.20 -10.88 -9.03
C ARG A 65 -11.54 -10.93 -9.76
N VAL A 66 -12.53 -11.61 -9.18
CA VAL A 66 -13.90 -11.68 -9.76
C VAL A 66 -14.52 -10.28 -9.78
N VAL A 67 -14.41 -9.54 -8.67
CA VAL A 67 -14.89 -8.16 -8.55
C VAL A 67 -14.20 -7.25 -9.55
N PHE A 68 -12.88 -7.39 -9.74
CA PHE A 68 -12.14 -6.61 -10.74
C PHE A 68 -12.65 -6.87 -12.16
N LEU A 69 -12.93 -8.13 -12.52
CA LEU A 69 -13.49 -8.46 -13.83
C LEU A 69 -14.86 -7.79 -14.04
N VAL A 70 -15.75 -7.87 -13.06
CA VAL A 70 -17.06 -7.21 -13.13
C VAL A 70 -16.92 -5.69 -13.22
N TYR A 71 -16.05 -5.12 -12.39
CA TYR A 71 -15.75 -3.69 -12.38
C TYR A 71 -15.20 -3.18 -13.72
N TRP A 72 -14.29 -3.94 -14.34
CA TRP A 72 -13.74 -3.65 -15.66
C TRP A 72 -14.80 -3.75 -16.76
N LEU A 73 -15.62 -4.80 -16.76
CA LEU A 73 -16.73 -4.96 -17.70
C LEU A 73 -17.76 -3.83 -17.56
N MET A 74 -18.05 -3.39 -16.34
CA MET A 74 -18.94 -2.24 -16.12
C MET A 74 -18.40 -0.98 -16.81
N LEU A 75 -17.10 -0.68 -16.69
CA LEU A 75 -16.52 0.46 -17.40
C LEU A 75 -16.66 0.31 -18.93
N VAL A 76 -16.34 -0.88 -19.46
CA VAL A 76 -16.43 -1.13 -20.93
C VAL A 76 -17.83 -0.91 -21.46
N PHE A 77 -18.84 -1.46 -20.80
CA PHE A 77 -20.24 -1.41 -21.29
C PHE A 77 -20.96 -0.13 -20.89
N THR A 78 -20.80 0.33 -19.66
CA THR A 78 -21.57 1.48 -19.16
C THR A 78 -20.81 2.80 -19.20
N GLY A 79 -19.47 2.77 -19.27
CA GLY A 79 -18.61 3.94 -19.16
C GLY A 79 -18.51 4.49 -17.73
N LYS A 80 -18.88 3.71 -16.73
CA LYS A 80 -18.89 4.12 -15.31
C LYS A 80 -18.16 3.11 -14.44
N LEU A 81 -17.44 3.60 -13.43
CA LEU A 81 -16.86 2.81 -12.37
C LEU A 81 -17.82 2.75 -11.17
N HIS A 82 -17.88 1.61 -10.50
CA HIS A 82 -18.73 1.43 -9.33
C HIS A 82 -17.90 1.54 -8.04
N PRO A 83 -18.13 2.56 -7.19
CA PRO A 83 -17.32 2.78 -5.98
C PRO A 83 -17.34 1.59 -5.01
N GLY A 84 -18.49 0.91 -4.86
CA GLY A 84 -18.60 -0.24 -3.96
C GLY A 84 -17.76 -1.44 -4.41
N LEU A 85 -17.67 -1.72 -5.72
CA LEU A 85 -16.79 -2.79 -6.24
C LEU A 85 -15.31 -2.43 -6.04
N TYR A 86 -14.97 -1.16 -6.28
CA TYR A 86 -13.64 -0.67 -5.99
C TYR A 86 -13.29 -0.78 -4.50
N GLY A 87 -14.24 -0.45 -3.62
CA GLY A 87 -14.09 -0.58 -2.16
C GLY A 87 -13.75 -2.01 -1.72
N VAL A 88 -14.34 -3.04 -2.35
CA VAL A 88 -14.02 -4.44 -2.06
C VAL A 88 -12.56 -4.74 -2.45
N MET A 89 -12.09 -4.25 -3.60
CA MET A 89 -10.70 -4.41 -3.99
C MET A 89 -9.74 -3.64 -3.06
N ALA A 90 -10.11 -2.42 -2.68
CA ALA A 90 -9.34 -1.60 -1.73
C ALA A 90 -9.25 -2.26 -0.34
N MET A 91 -10.33 -2.89 0.12
CA MET A 91 -10.35 -3.70 1.33
C MET A 91 -9.33 -4.84 1.27
N TYR A 92 -9.31 -5.59 0.18
CA TYR A 92 -8.33 -6.68 -0.02
C TYR A 92 -6.90 -6.13 0.03
N GLU A 93 -6.60 -5.06 -0.71
CA GLU A 93 -5.24 -4.49 -0.75
C GLU A 93 -4.80 -3.96 0.62
N ARG A 94 -5.71 -3.33 1.37
CA ARG A 94 -5.42 -2.84 2.72
C ARG A 94 -5.16 -3.99 3.69
N TYR A 95 -6.00 -5.01 3.67
CA TYR A 95 -5.81 -6.19 4.50
C TYR A 95 -4.50 -6.91 4.15
N ASN A 96 -4.19 -7.04 2.86
CA ASN A 96 -2.93 -7.60 2.37
C ASN A 96 -1.70 -6.78 2.82
N ALA A 97 -1.78 -5.44 2.76
CA ALA A 97 -0.71 -4.56 3.22
C ALA A 97 -0.42 -4.74 4.72
N ARG A 98 -1.47 -4.84 5.55
CA ARG A 98 -1.36 -5.02 7.01
C ARG A 98 -0.80 -6.40 7.36
N ALA A 99 -1.39 -7.45 6.83
CA ALA A 99 -0.95 -8.82 7.09
C ALA A 99 0.45 -9.10 6.51
N GLY A 100 0.74 -8.62 5.30
CA GLY A 100 2.06 -8.71 4.68
C GLY A 100 3.12 -7.90 5.45
N GLY A 101 2.77 -6.71 5.92
CA GLY A 101 3.65 -5.90 6.76
C GLY A 101 4.00 -6.59 8.09
N PHE A 102 3.04 -7.29 8.69
CA PHE A 102 3.28 -8.12 9.87
C PHE A 102 4.19 -9.32 9.55
N LEU A 103 3.93 -10.02 8.45
CA LEU A 103 4.76 -11.15 8.00
C LEU A 103 6.23 -10.75 7.80
N ILE A 104 6.43 -9.60 7.14
CA ILE A 104 7.78 -9.04 6.91
C ILE A 104 8.42 -8.56 8.22
N GLY A 105 7.63 -8.29 9.26
CA GLY A 105 8.11 -7.83 10.56
C GLY A 105 8.20 -6.30 10.66
N TYR A 106 7.28 -5.57 10.02
CA TYR A 106 7.21 -4.11 10.24
C TYR A 106 6.66 -3.75 11.63
N SER A 107 5.92 -4.65 12.27
CA SER A 107 5.35 -4.44 13.59
C SER A 107 5.27 -5.74 14.38
N GLU A 108 5.38 -5.62 15.70
CA GLU A 108 5.11 -6.72 16.64
C GLU A 108 3.63 -6.92 16.92
N THR A 109 2.82 -5.90 16.70
CA THR A 109 1.38 -5.95 16.92
C THR A 109 0.73 -6.86 15.88
N TYR A 110 -0.10 -7.79 16.34
CA TYR A 110 -0.85 -8.68 15.46
C TYR A 110 -1.91 -7.87 14.69
N PRO A 111 -2.00 -8.01 13.35
CA PRO A 111 -2.93 -7.21 12.57
C PRO A 111 -4.39 -7.64 12.84
N PRO A 112 -5.31 -6.66 12.91
CA PRO A 112 -6.72 -6.97 13.13
C PRO A 112 -7.35 -7.58 11.89
N PHE A 113 -8.39 -8.40 12.08
CA PHE A 113 -9.28 -8.87 11.01
C PHE A 113 -10.30 -7.77 10.64
N ALA A 114 -9.82 -6.71 9.99
CA ALA A 114 -10.62 -5.54 9.64
C ALA A 114 -10.88 -5.48 8.12
N PHE A 115 -12.16 -5.42 7.74
CA PHE A 115 -12.62 -5.52 6.36
C PHE A 115 -13.43 -4.28 5.93
N SER A 116 -12.89 -3.06 6.22
CA SER A 116 -13.50 -1.83 5.74
C SER A 116 -13.36 -1.69 4.22
N THR A 117 -14.43 -1.33 3.54
CA THR A 117 -14.46 -1.06 2.09
C THR A 117 -14.21 0.41 1.76
N ASP A 118 -13.92 1.26 2.75
CA ASP A 118 -13.54 2.66 2.53
C ASP A 118 -12.21 2.77 1.78
N THR A 119 -12.03 3.79 1.00
CA THR A 119 -10.76 4.05 0.30
C THR A 119 -9.72 4.71 1.22
N ALA A 120 -10.18 5.51 2.18
CA ALA A 120 -9.34 6.05 3.24
C ALA A 120 -8.95 4.95 4.25
N ASP A 121 -7.77 5.05 4.84
CA ASP A 121 -7.37 4.13 5.90
C ASP A 121 -8.22 4.37 7.17
N ASP A 122 -8.73 3.30 7.76
CA ASP A 122 -9.57 3.32 8.97
C ASP A 122 -8.77 3.44 10.28
N ASN A 123 -7.43 3.53 10.18
CA ASN A 123 -6.48 3.53 11.30
C ASN A 123 -6.59 2.33 12.27
N ALA A 124 -7.25 1.25 11.85
CA ALA A 124 -7.35 0.04 12.66
C ALA A 124 -5.96 -0.61 12.93
N TYR A 125 -4.98 -0.31 12.09
CA TYR A 125 -3.60 -0.78 12.26
C TYR A 125 -2.60 0.34 11.94
N PRO A 126 -2.30 1.22 12.93
CA PRO A 126 -1.45 2.40 12.70
C PRO A 126 -0.05 2.09 12.18
N ALA A 127 0.50 0.91 12.49
CA ALA A 127 1.83 0.49 12.06
C ALA A 127 1.98 0.40 10.54
N VAL A 128 0.90 0.04 9.82
CA VAL A 128 0.87 -0.07 8.36
C VAL A 128 -0.46 0.49 7.86
N ARG A 129 -0.40 1.63 7.21
CA ARG A 129 -1.58 2.34 6.67
C ARG A 129 -1.53 2.37 5.16
N LEU A 130 -2.64 2.02 4.53
CA LEU A 130 -2.82 2.09 3.08
C LEU A 130 -4.01 2.99 2.77
N THR A 131 -3.75 4.14 2.15
CA THR A 131 -4.77 5.06 1.66
C THR A 131 -4.78 5.04 0.14
N LEU A 132 -5.92 4.71 -0.44
CA LEU A 132 -6.13 4.67 -1.87
C LEU A 132 -7.03 5.83 -2.32
N PRO A 133 -6.87 6.33 -3.56
CA PRO A 133 -7.71 7.40 -4.07
C PRO A 133 -9.16 6.95 -4.21
N ALA A 134 -10.10 7.88 -4.07
CA ALA A 134 -11.51 7.62 -4.34
C ALA A 134 -11.74 7.47 -5.85
N VAL A 135 -12.81 6.74 -6.21
CA VAL A 135 -13.23 6.60 -7.61
C VAL A 135 -13.60 7.98 -8.18
N PRO A 136 -13.02 8.41 -9.30
CA PRO A 136 -13.37 9.67 -9.92
C PRO A 136 -14.79 9.65 -10.49
N PRO A 137 -15.47 10.81 -10.59
CA PRO A 137 -16.86 10.89 -11.04
C PRO A 137 -17.05 10.47 -12.50
N SER A 138 -16.01 10.58 -13.31
CA SER A 138 -16.02 10.16 -14.72
C SER A 138 -14.67 9.62 -15.14
N VAL A 139 -14.70 8.57 -15.94
CA VAL A 139 -13.51 7.93 -16.51
C VAL A 139 -13.79 7.62 -17.98
N PRO A 140 -12.88 7.91 -18.91
CA PRO A 140 -13.07 7.54 -20.30
C PRO A 140 -13.03 6.02 -20.47
N ARG A 141 -13.88 5.47 -21.33
CA ARG A 141 -13.89 4.02 -21.61
C ARG A 141 -12.54 3.48 -22.09
N SER A 142 -11.73 4.32 -22.73
CA SER A 142 -10.36 3.98 -23.13
C SER A 142 -9.44 3.64 -21.96
N ALA A 143 -9.80 4.04 -20.72
CA ALA A 143 -9.09 3.63 -19.51
C ALA A 143 -9.15 2.11 -19.26
N ALA A 144 -10.15 1.41 -19.82
CA ALA A 144 -10.17 -0.06 -19.79
C ALA A 144 -8.90 -0.68 -20.42
N LEU A 145 -8.23 0.02 -21.32
CA LEU A 145 -6.95 -0.40 -21.90
C LEU A 145 -5.74 -0.20 -20.97
N ASN A 146 -5.92 0.44 -19.82
CA ASN A 146 -4.84 0.66 -18.86
C ASN A 146 -4.24 -0.67 -18.38
N VAL A 147 -5.07 -1.73 -18.30
CA VAL A 147 -4.61 -3.09 -18.00
C VAL A 147 -3.51 -3.55 -18.98
N LEU A 148 -3.71 -3.31 -20.28
CA LEU A 148 -2.73 -3.65 -21.31
C LEU A 148 -1.53 -2.71 -21.31
N LYS A 149 -1.79 -1.41 -21.14
CA LYS A 149 -0.73 -0.40 -21.06
C LYS A 149 0.20 -0.59 -19.84
N ALA A 150 -0.29 -1.24 -18.78
CA ALA A 150 0.50 -1.53 -17.60
C ALA A 150 1.48 -2.72 -17.78
N ILE A 151 1.42 -3.46 -18.88
CA ILE A 151 2.31 -4.62 -19.10
C ILE A 151 3.80 -4.28 -18.88
N PRO A 152 4.34 -3.16 -19.41
CA PRO A 152 5.73 -2.80 -19.15
C PRO A 152 6.05 -2.60 -17.66
N HIS A 153 5.07 -2.06 -16.90
CA HIS A 153 5.21 -1.88 -15.46
C HIS A 153 5.27 -3.21 -14.71
N TYR A 154 4.51 -4.23 -15.15
CA TYR A 154 4.58 -5.56 -14.54
C TYR A 154 5.95 -6.21 -14.73
N VAL A 155 6.59 -6.01 -15.88
CA VAL A 155 7.97 -6.49 -16.13
C VAL A 155 8.94 -5.79 -15.16
N VAL A 156 8.84 -4.48 -15.04
CA VAL A 156 9.68 -3.70 -14.12
C VAL A 156 9.42 -4.07 -12.66
N LEU A 157 8.14 -4.22 -12.27
CA LEU A 157 7.75 -4.66 -10.93
C LEU A 157 8.29 -6.05 -10.60
N MET A 158 8.29 -6.98 -11.57
CA MET A 158 8.86 -8.32 -11.35
C MET A 158 10.33 -8.24 -10.97
N VAL A 159 11.12 -7.40 -11.64
CA VAL A 159 12.54 -7.17 -11.28
C VAL A 159 12.66 -6.59 -9.88
N TYR A 160 11.85 -5.57 -9.54
CA TYR A 160 11.86 -4.99 -8.20
C TYR A 160 11.42 -5.98 -7.12
N PHE A 161 10.46 -6.85 -7.40
CA PHE A 161 10.01 -7.86 -6.45
C PHE A 161 11.07 -8.93 -6.18
N VAL A 162 11.83 -9.33 -7.20
CA VAL A 162 13.00 -10.20 -6.98
C VAL A 162 14.02 -9.52 -6.06
N GLY A 163 14.36 -8.26 -6.33
CA GLY A 163 15.23 -7.48 -5.45
C GLY A 163 14.65 -7.30 -4.04
N ALA A 164 13.35 -7.04 -3.94
CA ALA A 164 12.66 -6.89 -2.66
C ALA A 164 12.65 -8.19 -1.86
N ALA A 165 12.48 -9.34 -2.50
CA ALA A 165 12.55 -10.65 -1.84
C ALA A 165 13.94 -10.91 -1.25
N VAL A 166 15.01 -10.61 -1.99
CA VAL A 166 16.39 -10.71 -1.49
C VAL A 166 16.61 -9.78 -0.29
N VAL A 167 16.20 -8.50 -0.43
CA VAL A 167 16.32 -7.52 0.66
C VAL A 167 15.51 -7.95 1.89
N ALA A 168 14.29 -8.45 1.71
CA ALA A 168 13.47 -8.95 2.80
C ALA A 168 14.11 -10.16 3.51
N LEU A 169 14.72 -11.09 2.76
CA LEU A 169 15.44 -12.23 3.32
C LEU A 169 16.66 -11.78 4.14
N ILE A 170 17.46 -10.85 3.61
CA ILE A 170 18.61 -10.30 4.35
C ILE A 170 18.14 -9.57 5.61
N ALA A 171 17.08 -8.76 5.51
CA ALA A 171 16.51 -8.05 6.64
C ALA A 171 15.93 -9.01 7.68
N TRP A 172 15.35 -10.14 7.27
CA TRP A 172 14.87 -11.18 8.18
C TRP A 172 16.01 -11.72 9.07
N PHE A 173 17.17 -12.04 8.48
CA PHE A 173 18.36 -12.42 9.25
C PHE A 173 18.89 -11.26 10.09
N ALA A 174 18.91 -10.03 9.56
CA ALA A 174 19.36 -8.87 10.32
C ALA A 174 18.52 -8.69 11.59
N VAL A 175 17.20 -8.73 11.50
CA VAL A 175 16.29 -8.62 12.66
C VAL A 175 16.51 -9.80 13.63
N LEU A 176 16.68 -11.03 13.13
CA LEU A 176 16.91 -12.20 13.95
C LEU A 176 18.18 -12.07 14.84
N PHE A 177 19.25 -11.47 14.30
CA PHE A 177 20.51 -11.35 15.03
C PHE A 177 20.67 -10.02 15.77
N THR A 178 20.09 -8.93 15.28
CA THR A 178 20.29 -7.58 15.84
C THR A 178 19.07 -7.02 16.57
N GLY A 179 17.89 -7.61 16.38
CA GLY A 179 16.63 -7.07 16.91
C GLY A 179 16.21 -5.74 16.27
N ALA A 180 16.78 -5.36 15.12
CA ALA A 180 16.49 -4.07 14.50
C ALA A 180 16.36 -4.17 12.98
N TRP A 181 15.38 -3.42 12.43
CA TRP A 181 15.23 -3.26 11.00
C TRP A 181 16.28 -2.33 10.43
N PRO A 182 17.08 -2.76 9.44
CA PRO A 182 17.97 -1.83 8.73
C PRO A 182 17.13 -0.77 7.98
N GLN A 183 17.33 0.51 8.32
CA GLN A 183 16.49 1.61 7.82
C GLN A 183 16.44 1.69 6.29
N GLY A 184 17.58 1.54 5.63
CA GLY A 184 17.66 1.58 4.16
C GLY A 184 16.89 0.46 3.48
N MET A 185 16.93 -0.77 4.03
CA MET A 185 16.21 -1.93 3.51
C MET A 185 14.70 -1.76 3.65
N ARG A 186 14.24 -1.34 4.83
CA ARG A 186 12.84 -1.06 5.07
C ARG A 186 12.30 0.03 4.14
N ALA A 187 13.04 1.15 4.02
CA ALA A 187 12.67 2.23 3.12
C ALA A 187 12.59 1.78 1.66
N PHE A 188 13.51 0.91 1.21
CA PHE A 188 13.45 0.32 -0.13
C PHE A 188 12.19 -0.50 -0.36
N LEU A 189 11.84 -1.41 0.56
CA LEU A 189 10.64 -2.24 0.45
C LEU A 189 9.35 -1.39 0.41
N VAL A 190 9.26 -0.37 1.26
CA VAL A 190 8.12 0.56 1.27
C VAL A 190 8.01 1.34 -0.04
N ARG A 191 9.14 1.77 -0.63
CA ARG A 191 9.14 2.45 -1.94
C ARG A 191 8.70 1.53 -3.07
N VAL A 192 9.17 0.28 -3.09
CA VAL A 192 8.73 -0.73 -4.09
C VAL A 192 7.22 -0.97 -3.96
N SER A 193 6.69 -1.10 -2.74
CA SER A 193 5.26 -1.24 -2.50
C SER A 193 4.47 0.00 -2.99
N ASN A 194 4.98 1.21 -2.77
CA ASN A 194 4.33 2.42 -3.27
C ASN A 194 4.33 2.48 -4.81
N TYR A 195 5.37 1.99 -5.48
CA TYR A 195 5.36 1.84 -6.94
C TYR A 195 4.30 0.81 -7.39
N GLN A 196 4.19 -0.32 -6.71
CA GLN A 196 3.14 -1.31 -6.96
C GLN A 196 1.75 -0.68 -6.84
N TYR A 197 1.47 0.09 -5.78
CA TYR A 197 0.15 0.73 -5.60
C TYR A 197 -0.12 1.82 -6.64
N ARG A 198 0.89 2.55 -7.09
CA ARG A 198 0.75 3.49 -8.22
C ARG A 198 0.32 2.77 -9.51
N VAL A 199 0.95 1.63 -9.82
CA VAL A 199 0.54 0.83 -10.98
C VAL A 199 -0.84 0.23 -10.77
N TRP A 200 -1.16 -0.18 -9.55
CA TRP A 200 -2.47 -0.74 -9.22
C TRP A 200 -3.61 0.28 -9.38
N THR A 201 -3.43 1.54 -8.93
CA THR A 201 -4.43 2.61 -9.10
C THR A 201 -4.66 2.95 -10.57
N TYR A 202 -3.62 2.87 -11.39
CA TYR A 202 -3.72 3.03 -12.84
C TYR A 202 -4.49 1.86 -13.49
N VAL A 203 -4.19 0.63 -13.11
CA VAL A 203 -4.86 -0.58 -13.62
C VAL A 203 -6.33 -0.64 -13.21
N THR A 204 -6.65 -0.16 -12.02
CA THR A 204 -8.04 -0.03 -11.56
C THR A 204 -8.74 1.23 -12.08
N MET A 205 -8.09 1.97 -13.00
CA MET A 205 -8.66 3.12 -13.72
C MET A 205 -9.12 4.27 -12.82
N VAL A 206 -8.69 4.28 -11.57
CA VAL A 206 -8.98 5.35 -10.60
C VAL A 206 -8.05 6.53 -10.83
N GLU A 207 -6.82 6.27 -11.24
CA GLU A 207 -5.87 7.24 -11.75
C GLU A 207 -5.61 6.93 -13.23
N ASN A 208 -5.65 7.97 -14.07
CA ASN A 208 -5.60 7.77 -15.51
C ASN A 208 -4.30 8.27 -16.16
N ASP A 209 -3.46 8.95 -15.37
CA ASP A 209 -2.13 9.37 -15.78
C ASP A 209 -1.20 8.15 -15.82
N TYR A 210 -0.44 8.02 -16.94
CA TYR A 210 0.47 6.89 -17.07
C TYR A 210 1.57 6.95 -16.00
N PRO A 211 1.74 5.88 -15.18
CA PRO A 211 2.65 5.91 -14.05
C PRO A 211 4.10 6.13 -14.48
N LYS A 212 4.88 6.84 -13.70
CA LYS A 212 6.34 6.88 -13.88
C LYS A 212 6.95 5.55 -13.49
N PHE A 213 7.96 5.12 -14.24
CA PHE A 213 8.68 3.89 -13.95
C PHE A 213 9.54 4.01 -12.69
N GLY A 214 9.52 2.95 -11.89
CA GLY A 214 10.33 2.80 -10.70
C GLY A 214 9.72 3.37 -9.41
N PRO A 215 10.32 3.01 -8.27
CA PRO A 215 9.91 3.48 -6.95
C PRO A 215 10.03 5.00 -6.82
N PRO A 216 9.18 5.66 -6.00
CA PRO A 216 9.30 7.09 -5.74
C PRO A 216 10.65 7.43 -5.08
N SER A 217 11.12 8.66 -5.29
CA SER A 217 12.31 9.19 -4.61
C SER A 217 12.14 9.18 -3.09
N ALA A 218 13.25 9.16 -2.39
CA ALA A 218 13.27 9.10 -0.92
C ALA A 218 12.72 10.40 -0.28
#